data_17b98ad4a3cbe3e707e11d0bac8c4293
#
_entry.id   17b98ad4a3cbe3e707e11d0bac8c4293
#
_cell.length_a   1.000
_cell.length_b   1.000
_cell.length_c   1.000
_cell.angle_alpha   90.00
_cell.angle_beta   90.00
_cell.angle_gamma   90.00
#
_symmetry.space_group_name_H-M   'P 1'
#
loop_
_entity.id
_entity.type
_entity.pdbx_description
1 polymer ?
#
loop_
_entity_poly.entity_id
_entity_poly.type
_entity_poly.pdbx_seq_one_letter_code
_entity_poly.pdbx_strand_id
1 'polypeptide(L)'
;YDTKVRAPEQGTKPHVFYKGADEAALDPLRTKILEDGMIWADTTKHHPTVPVSTPSIDKNIVARTAYTTNHPMAWKGKVSSYLVTKGIAGGALMVAGLLSLMGHSDERAFVGVYAPTAALFFAAVTGLLLILDLKQPTRFHYIFTRPQWGSWLVKGSFILLAMGLVGSLWWLGGLFDMASLVRAMAIPGIIFGAGTAGYTAWLFAQCEGRDLWQTPLMLPVLLAQAVSAGAAALIIPIAAFDVDPAVENIVLWSLFGGLVAQAVLVAIEVTSHGSVSVEMATAAMMRGEYRGRFWFGVTVGMVGAGVLALIAAAQGNVALGAVAGVLALAGLGAYEDAFVRAGQSVPLS
;
A
#
# COMPACT_ATOMS: atom_id res chain seq x y z
N TYR A 1 -9.61 -12.02 16.58
CA TYR A 1 -10.98 -12.38 16.95
C TYR A 1 -10.89 -13.69 17.69
N ASP A 2 -11.29 -13.71 18.96
CA ASP A 2 -11.41 -14.95 19.70
C ASP A 2 -12.62 -15.70 19.16
N THR A 3 -12.37 -16.76 18.42
CA THR A 3 -13.39 -17.61 17.83
C THR A 3 -13.86 -18.70 18.77
N LYS A 4 -13.29 -18.75 19.96
CA LYS A 4 -13.74 -19.64 21.03
C LYS A 4 -14.99 -19.06 21.65
N VAL A 5 -16.12 -19.43 21.12
CA VAL A 5 -17.40 -19.15 21.77
C VAL A 5 -17.60 -20.22 22.83
N ARG A 6 -17.57 -19.83 24.09
CA ARG A 6 -17.91 -20.75 25.19
C ARG A 6 -19.37 -21.19 25.05
N ALA A 7 -19.64 -22.42 25.42
CA ALA A 7 -21.01 -22.88 25.54
C ALA A 7 -21.78 -21.90 26.43
N PRO A 8 -22.99 -21.53 26.04
CA PRO A 8 -23.80 -20.66 26.86
C PRO A 8 -24.14 -21.36 28.17
N GLU A 9 -24.34 -20.57 29.22
CA GLU A 9 -24.85 -21.07 30.50
C GLU A 9 -26.15 -21.82 30.31
N GLN A 10 -26.44 -22.75 31.25
CA GLN A 10 -27.62 -23.58 31.18
C GLN A 10 -28.89 -22.74 31.00
N GLY A 11 -29.63 -22.99 29.94
CA GLY A 11 -30.84 -22.23 29.57
C GLY A 11 -30.64 -21.12 28.52
N THR A 12 -29.41 -20.82 28.14
CA THR A 12 -29.12 -19.86 27.07
C THR A 12 -29.08 -20.54 25.69
N LYS A 13 -29.75 -19.98 24.71
CA LYS A 13 -29.78 -20.55 23.36
C LYS A 13 -28.52 -20.14 22.58
N PRO A 14 -27.72 -21.09 22.07
CA PRO A 14 -26.55 -20.77 21.22
C PRO A 14 -26.98 -20.37 19.79
N HIS A 15 -27.73 -19.29 19.67
CA HIS A 15 -28.39 -18.91 18.41
C HIS A 15 -27.49 -18.28 17.36
N VAL A 16 -26.28 -17.83 17.71
CA VAL A 16 -25.45 -17.06 16.82
C VAL A 16 -24.98 -17.86 15.59
N PHE A 17 -24.71 -19.14 15.77
CA PHE A 17 -24.23 -20.02 14.69
C PHE A 17 -25.36 -20.73 13.95
N TYR A 18 -26.56 -20.68 14.45
CA TYR A 18 -27.69 -21.47 13.95
C TYR A 18 -28.84 -20.61 13.47
N LYS A 19 -28.59 -19.34 13.23
CA LYS A 19 -29.58 -18.40 12.73
C LYS A 19 -30.12 -18.88 11.38
N GLY A 20 -31.40 -19.24 11.34
CA GLY A 20 -32.06 -19.76 10.14
C GLY A 20 -32.13 -21.31 10.06
N ALA A 21 -31.53 -22.03 11.02
CA ALA A 21 -31.71 -23.47 11.11
C ALA A 21 -33.01 -23.81 11.86
N ASP A 22 -33.62 -24.96 11.54
CA ASP A 22 -34.76 -25.49 12.26
C ASP A 22 -34.39 -25.73 13.73
N GLU A 23 -35.15 -25.18 14.64
CA GLU A 23 -34.90 -25.26 16.07
C GLU A 23 -34.94 -26.73 16.59
N ALA A 24 -35.78 -27.56 16.00
CA ALA A 24 -35.86 -28.99 16.33
C ALA A 24 -34.56 -29.73 15.93
N ALA A 25 -33.94 -29.35 14.84
CA ALA A 25 -32.65 -29.92 14.40
C ALA A 25 -31.48 -29.51 15.29
N LEU A 26 -31.61 -28.43 16.05
CA LEU A 26 -30.56 -27.93 16.94
C LEU A 26 -30.53 -28.57 18.32
N ASP A 27 -31.61 -29.21 18.74
CA ASP A 27 -31.73 -29.77 20.12
C ASP A 27 -30.65 -30.82 20.44
N PRO A 28 -30.36 -31.80 19.58
CA PRO A 28 -29.28 -32.76 19.83
C PRO A 28 -27.90 -32.09 19.89
N LEU A 29 -27.72 -31.05 19.06
CA LEU A 29 -26.46 -30.31 18.99
C LEU A 29 -26.27 -29.42 20.23
N ARG A 30 -27.35 -28.80 20.74
CA ARG A 30 -27.33 -28.03 22.00
C ARG A 30 -26.93 -28.88 23.18
N THR A 31 -27.50 -30.09 23.28
CA THR A 31 -27.14 -31.02 24.35
C THR A 31 -25.65 -31.35 24.30
N LYS A 32 -25.15 -31.65 23.11
CA LYS A 32 -23.73 -31.95 22.89
C LYS A 32 -22.81 -30.79 23.21
N ILE A 33 -23.17 -29.57 22.80
CA ILE A 33 -22.45 -28.35 23.10
C ILE A 33 -22.37 -28.11 24.62
N LEU A 34 -23.46 -28.32 25.33
CA LEU A 34 -23.50 -28.16 26.79
C LEU A 34 -22.61 -29.20 27.48
N GLU A 35 -22.62 -30.44 27.00
CA GLU A 35 -21.75 -31.51 27.51
C GLU A 35 -20.27 -31.23 27.27
N ASP A 36 -19.91 -30.79 26.06
CA ASP A 36 -18.53 -30.54 25.65
C ASP A 36 -17.99 -29.18 26.15
N GLY A 37 -18.85 -28.29 26.60
CA GLY A 37 -18.48 -26.95 27.07
C GLY A 37 -18.03 -25.97 25.99
N MET A 38 -18.10 -26.37 24.71
CA MET A 38 -17.66 -25.53 23.57
C MET A 38 -18.56 -25.65 22.36
N ILE A 39 -18.81 -24.51 21.69
CA ILE A 39 -19.67 -24.45 20.49
C ILE A 39 -18.91 -24.80 19.20
N TRP A 40 -17.64 -24.62 19.17
CA TRP A 40 -16.84 -24.93 17.98
C TRP A 40 -16.39 -26.37 18.01
N ALA A 41 -17.22 -27.18 17.95
CA ALA A 41 -16.91 -28.54 17.80
C ALA A 41 -16.64 -28.82 16.32
N ASP A 42 -15.83 -29.80 16.10
CA ASP A 42 -15.71 -30.40 14.77
C ASP A 42 -17.13 -30.70 14.27
N THR A 43 -17.62 -29.90 13.32
CA THR A 43 -18.97 -30.00 12.79
C THR A 43 -19.26 -31.38 12.21
N THR A 44 -18.22 -32.13 11.82
CA THR A 44 -18.35 -33.51 11.36
C THR A 44 -18.73 -34.47 12.48
N LYS A 45 -18.37 -34.16 13.74
CA LYS A 45 -18.71 -34.98 14.90
C LYS A 45 -20.06 -34.61 15.51
N HIS A 46 -20.47 -33.36 15.40
CA HIS A 46 -21.62 -32.82 16.11
C HIS A 46 -22.85 -32.58 15.22
N HIS A 47 -22.73 -32.79 13.92
CA HIS A 47 -23.81 -32.67 12.96
C HIS A 47 -23.99 -33.95 12.15
N PRO A 48 -24.49 -35.03 12.78
CA PRO A 48 -24.66 -36.32 12.11
C PRO A 48 -25.67 -36.29 10.97
N THR A 49 -26.52 -35.27 10.91
CA THR A 49 -27.55 -35.09 9.87
C THR A 49 -27.14 -34.25 8.68
N VAL A 50 -26.01 -33.57 8.74
CA VAL A 50 -25.43 -32.97 7.52
C VAL A 50 -24.71 -34.11 6.81
N PRO A 51 -25.20 -34.62 5.67
CA PRO A 51 -24.40 -35.51 4.88
C PRO A 51 -23.14 -34.72 4.55
N VAL A 52 -22.05 -35.05 5.22
CA VAL A 52 -20.74 -34.69 4.72
C VAL A 52 -20.60 -35.46 3.42
N SER A 53 -21.27 -34.98 2.36
CA SER A 53 -20.73 -35.18 1.04
C SER A 53 -19.35 -34.52 1.14
N THR A 54 -18.34 -35.28 1.54
CA THR A 54 -16.99 -34.92 1.16
C THR A 54 -17.07 -34.74 -0.33
N PRO A 55 -17.12 -33.49 -0.85
CA PRO A 55 -16.78 -33.31 -2.23
C PRO A 55 -15.43 -34.00 -2.33
N SER A 56 -15.17 -34.67 -3.42
CA SER A 56 -13.85 -35.21 -3.71
C SER A 56 -12.92 -33.99 -3.67
N ILE A 57 -12.42 -33.71 -2.48
CA ILE A 57 -11.52 -32.60 -2.23
C ILE A 57 -10.34 -33.00 -3.06
N ASP A 58 -10.11 -32.26 -4.12
CA ASP A 58 -8.85 -32.31 -4.82
C ASP A 58 -7.78 -32.29 -3.73
N LYS A 59 -6.95 -33.34 -3.66
CA LYS A 59 -5.98 -33.54 -2.58
C LYS A 59 -5.02 -32.35 -2.41
N ASN A 60 -5.05 -31.43 -3.36
CA ASN A 60 -4.31 -30.18 -3.37
C ASN A 60 -5.05 -29.03 -2.67
N ILE A 61 -6.35 -29.18 -2.37
CA ILE A 61 -7.09 -28.20 -1.58
C ILE A 61 -7.01 -28.65 -0.13
N VAL A 62 -5.98 -28.24 0.58
CA VAL A 62 -5.98 -28.29 2.04
C VAL A 62 -7.09 -27.35 2.50
N ALA A 63 -8.26 -27.92 2.81
CA ALA A 63 -9.33 -27.19 3.45
C ALA A 63 -8.81 -26.72 4.82
N ARG A 64 -8.25 -25.53 4.85
CA ARG A 64 -8.07 -24.81 6.11
C ARG A 64 -9.46 -24.36 6.56
N THR A 65 -9.68 -24.35 7.85
CA THR A 65 -10.82 -23.69 8.47
C THR A 65 -10.70 -22.20 8.14
N ALA A 66 -11.01 -21.84 6.91
CA ALA A 66 -11.03 -20.47 6.51
C ALA A 66 -12.29 -19.87 7.13
N TYR A 67 -12.17 -18.76 7.79
CA TYR A 67 -13.29 -17.90 8.10
C TYR A 67 -13.86 -17.37 6.78
N THR A 68 -14.57 -18.20 6.07
CA THR A 68 -15.18 -17.90 4.77
C THR A 68 -16.41 -17.01 4.87
N THR A 69 -16.70 -16.48 6.06
CA THR A 69 -17.73 -15.44 6.20
C THR A 69 -17.35 -14.26 5.32
N ASN A 70 -18.33 -13.81 4.54
CA ASN A 70 -18.17 -12.70 3.61
C ASN A 70 -17.74 -11.44 4.38
N HIS A 71 -16.45 -11.12 4.37
CA HIS A 71 -15.92 -9.94 5.04
C HIS A 71 -16.04 -8.74 4.08
N PRO A 72 -16.69 -7.64 4.51
CA PRO A 72 -16.71 -6.44 3.69
C PRO A 72 -15.26 -5.96 3.49
N MET A 73 -14.92 -5.57 2.27
CA MET A 73 -13.62 -4.98 1.99
C MET A 73 -13.45 -3.71 2.84
N ALA A 74 -12.53 -3.76 3.80
CA ALA A 74 -12.25 -2.64 4.70
C ALA A 74 -11.52 -1.52 3.95
N TRP A 75 -10.55 -1.87 3.10
CA TRP A 75 -9.72 -0.94 2.37
C TRP A 75 -10.14 -0.87 0.90
N LYS A 76 -10.43 0.35 0.46
CA LYS A 76 -10.91 0.67 -0.89
C LYS A 76 -10.07 1.79 -1.49
N GLY A 77 -10.63 2.54 -2.44
CA GLY A 77 -9.94 3.59 -3.16
C GLY A 77 -9.23 4.65 -2.30
N LYS A 78 -9.68 4.92 -1.06
CA LYS A 78 -8.95 5.83 -0.15
C LYS A 78 -7.55 5.29 0.17
N VAL A 79 -7.44 3.98 0.44
CA VAL A 79 -6.16 3.34 0.74
C VAL A 79 -5.26 3.33 -0.49
N SER A 80 -5.78 2.96 -1.66
CA SER A 80 -5.01 3.02 -2.91
C SER A 80 -4.55 4.45 -3.21
N SER A 81 -5.40 5.45 -2.98
CA SER A 81 -5.05 6.85 -3.22
C SER A 81 -3.96 7.35 -2.26
N TYR A 82 -4.02 6.98 -0.96
CA TYR A 82 -2.96 7.42 -0.06
C TYR A 82 -1.62 6.73 -0.36
N LEU A 83 -1.61 5.51 -0.91
CA LEU A 83 -0.37 4.85 -1.35
C LEU A 83 0.31 5.67 -2.46
N VAL A 84 -0.45 6.15 -3.43
CA VAL A 84 0.06 7.01 -4.49
C VAL A 84 0.55 8.35 -3.93
N THR A 85 -0.28 9.04 -3.14
CA THR A 85 0.06 10.39 -2.63
C THR A 85 1.27 10.37 -1.71
N LYS A 86 1.40 9.35 -0.84
CA LYS A 86 2.60 9.20 0.00
C LYS A 86 3.83 8.83 -0.81
N GLY A 87 3.66 8.02 -1.88
CA GLY A 87 4.73 7.71 -2.82
C GLY A 87 5.27 8.96 -3.48
N ILE A 88 4.38 9.85 -3.96
CA ILE A 88 4.76 11.15 -4.51
C ILE A 88 5.47 11.99 -3.44
N ALA A 89 4.89 12.10 -2.24
CA ALA A 89 5.44 12.91 -1.16
C ALA A 89 6.86 12.48 -0.77
N GLY A 90 7.04 11.18 -0.47
CA GLY A 90 8.34 10.63 -0.12
C GLY A 90 9.33 10.67 -1.26
N GLY A 91 8.87 10.28 -2.45
CA GLY A 91 9.70 10.23 -3.65
C GLY A 91 10.19 11.60 -4.12
N ALA A 92 9.37 12.66 -4.01
CA ALA A 92 9.78 14.02 -4.34
C ALA A 92 10.97 14.48 -3.48
N LEU A 93 10.95 14.22 -2.15
CA LEU A 93 12.10 14.52 -1.30
C LEU A 93 13.29 13.59 -1.56
N MET A 94 13.06 12.33 -1.92
CA MET A 94 14.16 11.41 -2.28
C MET A 94 14.90 11.88 -3.54
N VAL A 95 14.15 12.24 -4.60
CA VAL A 95 14.75 12.72 -5.86
C VAL A 95 15.37 14.10 -5.68
N ALA A 96 14.70 15.02 -4.95
CA ALA A 96 15.30 16.33 -4.62
C ALA A 96 16.56 16.17 -3.77
N GLY A 97 16.59 15.20 -2.84
CA GLY A 97 17.77 14.87 -2.05
C GLY A 97 18.91 14.37 -2.91
N LEU A 98 18.62 13.52 -3.89
CA LEU A 98 19.62 13.08 -4.88
C LEU A 98 20.18 14.28 -5.67
N LEU A 99 19.31 15.15 -6.20
CA LEU A 99 19.72 16.38 -6.90
C LEU A 99 20.63 17.26 -6.03
N SER A 100 20.24 17.48 -4.78
CA SER A 100 21.00 18.27 -3.83
C SER A 100 22.39 17.66 -3.52
N LEU A 101 22.47 16.31 -3.37
CA LEU A 101 23.74 15.60 -3.16
C LEU A 101 24.63 15.63 -4.40
N MET A 102 24.04 15.70 -5.60
CA MET A 102 24.77 15.83 -6.87
C MET A 102 25.22 17.27 -7.17
N GLY A 103 24.96 18.22 -6.28
CA GLY A 103 25.48 19.58 -6.39
C GLY A 103 24.45 20.64 -6.80
N HIS A 104 23.19 20.28 -7.01
CA HIS A 104 22.12 21.20 -7.47
C HIS A 104 21.29 21.79 -6.33
N SER A 105 21.92 22.03 -5.16
CA SER A 105 21.26 22.68 -4.01
C SER A 105 20.96 24.16 -4.22
N ASP A 106 21.60 24.78 -5.18
CA ASP A 106 21.47 26.17 -5.62
C ASP A 106 20.32 26.39 -6.61
N GLU A 107 19.75 25.33 -7.14
CA GLU A 107 18.51 25.37 -7.94
C GLU A 107 17.31 25.75 -7.08
N ARG A 108 17.30 27.02 -6.67
CA ARG A 108 16.37 27.57 -5.68
C ARG A 108 14.90 27.31 -6.01
N ALA A 109 14.48 27.67 -7.23
CA ALA A 109 13.06 27.61 -7.61
C ALA A 109 12.56 26.17 -7.65
N PHE A 110 13.35 25.26 -8.19
CA PHE A 110 12.94 23.88 -8.40
C PHE A 110 13.30 22.98 -7.21
N VAL A 111 14.59 22.86 -6.87
CA VAL A 111 15.05 21.96 -5.80
C VAL A 111 14.77 22.55 -4.42
N GLY A 112 14.95 23.88 -4.26
CA GLY A 112 14.76 24.56 -2.97
C GLY A 112 13.29 24.79 -2.60
N VAL A 113 12.41 25.10 -3.56
CA VAL A 113 11.03 25.52 -3.29
C VAL A 113 10.01 24.54 -3.84
N TYR A 114 10.04 24.25 -5.14
CA TYR A 114 9.01 23.43 -5.77
C TYR A 114 8.98 21.99 -5.22
N ALA A 115 10.11 21.31 -5.20
CA ALA A 115 10.18 19.92 -4.78
C ALA A 115 9.66 19.68 -3.34
N PRO A 116 10.11 20.46 -2.31
CA PRO A 116 9.53 20.32 -0.97
C PRO A 116 8.07 20.80 -0.91
N THR A 117 7.63 21.76 -1.73
CA THR A 117 6.21 22.15 -1.82
C THR A 117 5.35 20.98 -2.28
N ALA A 118 5.76 20.30 -3.36
CA ALA A 118 5.07 19.11 -3.86
C ALA A 118 5.04 18.02 -2.78
N ALA A 119 6.18 17.75 -2.12
CA ALA A 119 6.27 16.75 -1.07
C ALA A 119 5.32 17.07 0.11
N LEU A 120 5.32 18.32 0.60
CA LEU A 120 4.46 18.76 1.70
C LEU A 120 2.98 18.73 1.32
N PHE A 121 2.63 19.16 0.11
CA PHE A 121 1.26 19.11 -0.39
C PHE A 121 0.73 17.67 -0.41
N PHE A 122 1.48 16.75 -1.02
CA PHE A 122 1.05 15.36 -1.10
C PHE A 122 1.13 14.65 0.26
N ALA A 123 2.02 15.06 1.17
CA ALA A 123 2.02 14.59 2.56
C ALA A 123 0.76 15.03 3.31
N ALA A 124 0.32 16.27 3.13
CA ALA A 124 -0.93 16.77 3.70
C ALA A 124 -2.15 16.02 3.15
N VAL A 125 -2.21 15.80 1.84
CA VAL A 125 -3.25 14.97 1.20
C VAL A 125 -3.23 13.55 1.77
N THR A 126 -2.05 12.96 1.92
CA THR A 126 -1.90 11.62 2.52
C THR A 126 -2.43 11.59 3.95
N GLY A 127 -2.04 12.56 4.77
CA GLY A 127 -2.54 12.67 6.15
C GLY A 127 -4.06 12.84 6.21
N LEU A 128 -4.62 13.66 5.32
CA LEU A 128 -6.07 13.83 5.23
C LEU A 128 -6.77 12.53 4.84
N LEU A 129 -6.27 11.80 3.83
CA LEU A 129 -6.84 10.52 3.40
C LEU A 129 -6.78 9.48 4.53
N LEU A 130 -5.68 9.42 5.28
CA LEU A 130 -5.54 8.54 6.44
C LEU A 130 -6.55 8.88 7.54
N ILE A 131 -6.74 10.17 7.85
CA ILE A 131 -7.72 10.62 8.85
C ILE A 131 -9.14 10.26 8.40
N LEU A 132 -9.47 10.49 7.12
CA LEU A 132 -10.78 10.19 6.54
C LEU A 132 -11.07 8.68 6.41
N ASP A 133 -10.04 7.84 6.48
CA ASP A 133 -10.18 6.38 6.47
C ASP A 133 -10.43 5.80 7.88
N LEU A 134 -10.17 6.57 8.94
CA LEU A 134 -10.45 6.15 10.30
C LEU A 134 -11.96 6.01 10.51
N LYS A 135 -12.38 4.95 11.23
CA LYS A 135 -13.79 4.79 11.63
C LYS A 135 -14.31 5.96 12.49
N GLN A 136 -13.43 6.64 13.21
CA GLN A 136 -13.72 7.83 14.03
C GLN A 136 -12.67 8.92 13.76
N PRO A 137 -12.82 9.69 12.66
CA PRO A 137 -11.84 10.71 12.26
C PRO A 137 -11.56 11.75 13.33
N THR A 138 -12.57 12.12 14.14
CA THR A 138 -12.43 13.11 15.22
C THR A 138 -11.46 12.70 16.32
N ARG A 139 -11.13 11.41 16.42
CA ARG A 139 -10.20 10.87 17.43
C ARG A 139 -8.77 10.70 16.89
N PHE A 140 -8.46 11.22 15.69
CA PHE A 140 -7.11 11.07 15.10
C PHE A 140 -6.00 11.59 16.01
N HIS A 141 -6.26 12.63 16.80
CA HIS A 141 -5.29 13.23 17.74
C HIS A 141 -4.80 12.23 18.81
N TYR A 142 -5.54 11.14 19.07
CA TYR A 142 -5.07 10.08 19.98
C TYR A 142 -3.86 9.33 19.44
N ILE A 143 -3.61 9.35 18.13
CA ILE A 143 -2.39 8.79 17.53
C ILE A 143 -1.14 9.45 18.14
N PHE A 144 -1.21 10.76 18.45
CA PHE A 144 -0.10 11.53 19.00
C PHE A 144 -0.15 11.68 20.53
N THR A 145 -1.36 11.80 21.10
CA THR A 145 -1.52 12.04 22.55
C THR A 145 -1.52 10.77 23.39
N ARG A 146 -1.87 9.62 22.78
CA ARG A 146 -1.90 8.28 23.40
C ARG A 146 -1.34 7.21 22.47
N PRO A 147 -0.07 7.33 22.03
CA PRO A 147 0.49 6.49 20.97
C PRO A 147 0.58 5.03 21.41
N GLN A 148 0.06 4.15 20.57
CA GLN A 148 0.23 2.70 20.67
C GLN A 148 1.43 2.28 19.82
N TRP A 149 2.60 2.22 20.39
CA TRP A 149 3.87 1.98 19.68
C TRP A 149 3.96 0.60 18.99
N GLY A 150 3.10 -0.35 19.34
CA GLY A 150 2.96 -1.61 18.60
C GLY A 150 2.35 -1.43 17.20
N SER A 151 1.61 -0.33 16.95
CA SER A 151 0.95 -0.06 15.68
C SER A 151 1.88 0.65 14.69
N TRP A 152 2.02 0.10 13.49
CA TRP A 152 2.75 0.75 12.41
C TRP A 152 2.01 1.98 11.83
N LEU A 153 0.70 2.08 12.02
CA LEU A 153 -0.03 3.32 11.71
C LEU A 153 0.48 4.48 12.58
N VAL A 154 0.70 4.23 13.87
CA VAL A 154 1.24 5.24 14.80
C VAL A 154 2.68 5.60 14.41
N LYS A 155 3.55 4.60 14.23
CA LYS A 155 4.95 4.84 13.81
C LYS A 155 5.01 5.61 12.49
N GLY A 156 4.19 5.21 11.50
CA GLY A 156 4.08 5.89 10.21
C GLY A 156 3.63 7.34 10.33
N SER A 157 2.71 7.64 11.24
CA SER A 157 2.26 9.01 11.50
C SER A 157 3.37 9.90 12.04
N PHE A 158 4.24 9.38 12.92
CA PHE A 158 5.43 10.11 13.40
C PHE A 158 6.50 10.27 12.29
N ILE A 159 6.68 9.25 11.43
CA ILE A 159 7.58 9.35 10.26
C ILE A 159 7.07 10.44 9.31
N LEU A 160 5.77 10.46 9.02
CA LEU A 160 5.15 11.47 8.15
C LEU A 160 5.29 12.88 8.75
N LEU A 161 5.13 13.02 10.07
CA LEU A 161 5.35 14.28 10.78
C LEU A 161 6.81 14.74 10.67
N ALA A 162 7.77 13.82 10.88
CA ALA A 162 9.20 14.12 10.75
C ALA A 162 9.56 14.51 9.31
N MET A 163 9.00 13.82 8.30
CA MET A 163 9.15 14.20 6.89
C MET A 163 8.58 15.60 6.65
N GLY A 164 7.41 15.92 7.22
CA GLY A 164 6.82 17.26 7.15
C GLY A 164 7.72 18.34 7.75
N LEU A 165 8.37 18.06 8.88
CA LEU A 165 9.34 18.98 9.49
C LEU A 165 10.56 19.18 8.60
N VAL A 166 11.17 18.11 8.11
CA VAL A 166 12.33 18.16 7.20
C VAL A 166 11.98 18.90 5.90
N GLY A 167 10.84 18.59 5.30
CA GLY A 167 10.35 19.27 4.09
C GLY A 167 10.09 20.75 4.32
N SER A 168 9.57 21.13 5.50
CA SER A 168 9.35 22.53 5.87
C SER A 168 10.65 23.30 6.08
N LEU A 169 11.64 22.69 6.74
CA LEU A 169 12.97 23.30 6.89
C LEU A 169 13.66 23.43 5.53
N TRP A 170 13.55 22.43 4.67
CA TRP A 170 14.04 22.49 3.31
C TRP A 170 13.39 23.62 2.53
N TRP A 171 12.07 23.70 2.55
CA TRP A 171 11.29 24.74 1.88
C TRP A 171 11.67 26.14 2.36
N LEU A 172 11.85 26.34 3.66
CA LEU A 172 12.35 27.59 4.23
C LEU A 172 13.76 27.92 3.72
N GLY A 173 14.64 26.90 3.63
CA GLY A 173 15.98 27.04 3.04
C GLY A 173 15.92 27.58 1.60
N GLY A 174 15.04 27.01 0.76
CA GLY A 174 14.82 27.48 -0.60
C GLY A 174 14.18 28.88 -0.66
N LEU A 175 13.19 29.14 0.20
CA LEU A 175 12.50 30.43 0.24
C LEU A 175 13.41 31.59 0.61
N PHE A 176 14.35 31.37 1.55
CA PHE A 176 15.32 32.38 2.01
C PHE A 176 16.69 32.30 1.32
N ASP A 177 16.79 31.53 0.24
CA ASP A 177 18.01 31.37 -0.55
C ASP A 177 19.22 30.83 0.25
N MET A 178 18.93 29.89 1.14
CA MET A 178 19.91 29.26 2.02
C MET A 178 20.33 27.89 1.45
N ALA A 179 21.13 27.87 0.38
CA ALA A 179 21.56 26.64 -0.29
C ALA A 179 22.27 25.65 0.67
N SER A 180 22.96 26.15 1.70
CA SER A 180 23.59 25.33 2.74
C SER A 180 22.54 24.54 3.56
N LEU A 181 21.40 25.15 3.86
CA LEU A 181 20.29 24.48 4.58
C LEU A 181 19.60 23.45 3.64
N VAL A 182 19.36 23.81 2.38
CA VAL A 182 18.84 22.88 1.36
C VAL A 182 19.73 21.64 1.28
N ARG A 183 21.05 21.84 1.18
CA ARG A 183 22.03 20.74 1.15
C ARG A 183 22.02 19.92 2.45
N ALA A 184 21.93 20.58 3.61
CA ALA A 184 21.87 19.88 4.90
C ALA A 184 20.62 19.02 5.04
N MET A 185 19.50 19.40 4.40
CA MET A 185 18.25 18.64 4.43
C MET A 185 18.23 17.48 3.40
N ALA A 186 19.21 17.34 2.52
CA ALA A 186 19.23 16.30 1.49
C ALA A 186 19.16 14.87 2.07
N ILE A 187 20.07 14.54 2.99
CA ILE A 187 20.11 13.21 3.63
C ILE A 187 18.85 12.97 4.51
N PRO A 188 18.46 13.88 5.42
CA PRO A 188 17.19 13.75 6.14
C PRO A 188 15.99 13.61 5.22
N GLY A 189 15.94 14.35 4.11
CA GLY A 189 14.87 14.27 3.11
C GLY A 189 14.78 12.89 2.47
N ILE A 190 15.91 12.30 2.08
CA ILE A 190 15.95 10.92 1.56
C ILE A 190 15.48 9.92 2.61
N ILE A 191 16.00 10.01 3.84
CA ILE A 191 15.68 9.05 4.92
C ILE A 191 14.19 9.10 5.27
N PHE A 192 13.66 10.28 5.56
CA PHE A 192 12.25 10.42 5.95
C PHE A 192 11.30 10.30 4.76
N GLY A 193 11.75 10.63 3.54
CA GLY A 193 11.03 10.33 2.31
C GLY A 193 10.88 8.82 2.09
N ALA A 194 11.99 8.08 2.17
CA ALA A 194 11.98 6.62 2.09
C ALA A 194 11.16 5.98 3.24
N GLY A 195 11.30 6.51 4.46
CA GLY A 195 10.50 6.08 5.60
C GLY A 195 9.00 6.29 5.37
N THR A 196 8.61 7.45 4.83
CA THR A 196 7.21 7.76 4.48
C THR A 196 6.68 6.83 3.39
N ALA A 197 7.45 6.55 2.36
CA ALA A 197 7.06 5.60 1.34
C ALA A 197 6.95 4.17 1.89
N GLY A 198 7.94 3.77 2.73
CA GLY A 198 8.15 2.37 3.09
C GLY A 198 7.39 1.87 4.33
N TYR A 199 7.01 2.74 5.30
CA TYR A 199 6.40 2.26 6.56
C TYR A 199 5.16 1.40 6.34
N THR A 200 4.47 1.58 5.24
CA THR A 200 3.27 0.81 4.89
C THR A 200 3.57 -0.66 4.61
N ALA A 201 4.80 -1.02 4.28
CA ALA A 201 5.19 -2.44 4.18
C ALA A 201 4.93 -3.17 5.50
N TRP A 202 5.31 -2.56 6.61
CA TRP A 202 5.04 -3.12 7.94
C TRP A 202 3.58 -2.95 8.38
N LEU A 203 2.89 -1.90 7.90
CA LEU A 203 1.46 -1.74 8.14
C LEU A 203 0.67 -2.87 7.48
N PHE A 204 1.01 -3.22 6.24
CA PHE A 204 0.43 -4.37 5.56
C PHE A 204 0.82 -5.69 6.25
N ALA A 205 2.06 -5.83 6.69
CA ALA A 205 2.53 -7.01 7.41
C ALA A 205 1.78 -7.26 8.74
N GLN A 206 1.19 -6.23 9.36
CA GLN A 206 0.31 -6.39 10.53
C GLN A 206 -1.05 -7.01 10.19
N CYS A 207 -1.40 -7.14 8.92
CA CYS A 207 -2.59 -7.84 8.46
C CYS A 207 -2.29 -9.34 8.28
N GLU A 208 -1.96 -10.05 9.35
CA GLU A 208 -1.41 -11.41 9.35
C GLU A 208 -2.22 -12.43 8.55
N GLY A 209 -3.54 -12.28 8.46
CA GLY A 209 -4.38 -13.16 7.64
C GLY A 209 -4.45 -12.79 6.16
N ARG A 210 -3.55 -11.92 5.63
CA ARG A 210 -3.52 -11.46 4.25
C ARG A 210 -2.17 -11.75 3.61
N ASP A 211 -1.98 -12.98 3.18
CA ASP A 211 -0.70 -13.50 2.71
C ASP A 211 -0.08 -12.68 1.57
N LEU A 212 -0.90 -12.14 0.63
CA LEU A 212 -0.39 -11.29 -0.45
C LEU A 212 0.36 -10.07 0.09
N TRP A 213 -0.05 -9.55 1.25
CA TRP A 213 0.58 -8.39 1.89
C TRP A 213 1.77 -8.74 2.80
N GLN A 214 2.05 -10.04 2.99
CA GLN A 214 3.18 -10.55 3.77
C GLN A 214 4.46 -10.73 2.92
N THR A 215 4.44 -10.28 1.66
CA THR A 215 5.59 -10.43 0.76
C THR A 215 6.81 -9.66 1.26
N PRO A 216 8.02 -10.28 1.26
CA PRO A 216 9.25 -9.57 1.60
C PRO A 216 9.62 -8.47 0.57
N LEU A 217 9.02 -8.52 -0.63
CA LEU A 217 9.23 -7.53 -1.68
C LEU A 217 8.44 -6.24 -1.47
N MET A 218 7.51 -6.19 -0.50
CA MET A 218 6.66 -5.02 -0.26
C MET A 218 7.46 -3.73 -0.07
N LEU A 219 8.50 -3.75 0.77
CA LEU A 219 9.32 -2.57 1.00
C LEU A 219 10.07 -2.10 -0.25
N PRO A 220 10.85 -2.95 -0.95
CA PRO A 220 11.51 -2.53 -2.18
C PRO A 220 10.54 -2.09 -3.29
N VAL A 221 9.37 -2.70 -3.42
CA VAL A 221 8.32 -2.25 -4.36
C VAL A 221 7.86 -0.84 -4.03
N LEU A 222 7.49 -0.57 -2.77
CA LEU A 222 7.05 0.76 -2.33
C LEU A 222 8.12 1.84 -2.50
N LEU A 223 9.40 1.50 -2.32
CA LEU A 223 10.50 2.45 -2.54
C LEU A 223 10.70 2.73 -4.03
N ALA A 224 10.66 1.71 -4.90
CA ALA A 224 10.74 1.90 -6.35
C ALA A 224 9.56 2.74 -6.88
N GLN A 225 8.36 2.47 -6.39
CA GLN A 225 7.15 3.26 -6.67
C GLN A 225 7.31 4.72 -6.21
N ALA A 226 7.89 4.95 -5.04
CA ALA A 226 8.11 6.30 -4.54
C ALA A 226 9.09 7.07 -5.43
N VAL A 227 10.21 6.46 -5.83
CA VAL A 227 11.17 7.11 -6.73
C VAL A 227 10.50 7.46 -8.05
N SER A 228 9.78 6.54 -8.67
CA SER A 228 9.09 6.81 -9.94
C SER A 228 7.97 7.86 -9.78
N ALA A 229 7.16 7.78 -8.72
CA ALA A 229 6.07 8.73 -8.48
C ALA A 229 6.58 10.14 -8.14
N GLY A 230 7.65 10.23 -7.33
CA GLY A 230 8.29 11.50 -7.02
C GLY A 230 8.93 12.13 -8.27
N ALA A 231 9.69 11.36 -9.04
CA ALA A 231 10.26 11.82 -10.29
C ALA A 231 9.17 12.25 -11.29
N ALA A 232 8.07 11.51 -11.39
CA ALA A 232 6.92 11.87 -12.21
C ALA A 232 6.30 13.22 -11.79
N ALA A 233 6.10 13.42 -10.49
CA ALA A 233 5.56 14.69 -9.97
C ALA A 233 6.51 15.88 -10.21
N LEU A 234 7.82 15.64 -10.24
CA LEU A 234 8.81 16.66 -10.50
C LEU A 234 8.94 16.96 -12.01
N ILE A 235 8.94 15.95 -12.88
CA ILE A 235 9.14 16.14 -14.31
C ILE A 235 7.95 16.80 -15.02
N ILE A 236 6.71 16.58 -14.54
CA ILE A 236 5.49 17.12 -15.18
C ILE A 236 5.56 18.64 -15.32
N PRO A 237 5.86 19.43 -14.29
CA PRO A 237 5.93 20.90 -14.41
C PRO A 237 7.34 21.43 -14.69
N ILE A 238 8.35 20.60 -14.85
CA ILE A 238 9.76 21.05 -14.91
C ILE A 238 10.01 22.07 -16.01
N ALA A 239 9.29 21.95 -17.14
CA ALA A 239 9.39 22.88 -18.24
C ALA A 239 8.93 24.33 -17.91
N ALA A 240 8.26 24.54 -16.77
CA ALA A 240 7.91 25.86 -16.27
C ALA A 240 9.03 26.52 -15.45
N PHE A 241 10.12 25.81 -15.21
CA PHE A 241 11.27 26.26 -14.46
C PHE A 241 12.47 26.37 -15.39
N ASP A 242 13.28 27.40 -15.16
CA ASP A 242 14.58 27.54 -15.83
C ASP A 242 15.62 26.80 -14.97
N VAL A 243 15.81 25.51 -15.27
CA VAL A 243 16.69 24.61 -14.53
C VAL A 243 17.86 24.14 -15.41
N ASP A 244 18.98 23.76 -14.78
CA ASP A 244 20.09 23.13 -15.48
C ASP A 244 19.60 21.84 -16.18
N PRO A 245 19.93 21.62 -17.47
CA PRO A 245 19.66 20.38 -18.20
C PRO A 245 20.12 19.11 -17.47
N ALA A 246 21.13 19.21 -16.61
CA ALA A 246 21.55 18.10 -15.76
C ALA A 246 20.48 17.71 -14.73
N VAL A 247 19.75 18.69 -14.17
CA VAL A 247 18.62 18.44 -13.25
C VAL A 247 17.51 17.70 -13.96
N GLU A 248 17.12 18.16 -15.16
CA GLU A 248 16.12 17.49 -16.00
C GLU A 248 16.49 16.03 -16.26
N ASN A 249 17.76 15.83 -16.66
CA ASN A 249 18.28 14.50 -16.97
C ASN A 249 18.27 13.57 -15.75
N ILE A 250 18.67 14.05 -14.57
CA ILE A 250 18.64 13.28 -13.33
C ILE A 250 17.20 12.87 -12.98
N VAL A 251 16.21 13.77 -13.13
CA VAL A 251 14.80 13.47 -12.87
C VAL A 251 14.27 12.43 -13.87
N LEU A 252 14.61 12.55 -15.16
CA LEU A 252 14.22 11.58 -16.20
C LEU A 252 14.80 10.19 -15.93
N TRP A 253 16.10 10.10 -15.59
CA TRP A 253 16.72 8.82 -15.24
C TRP A 253 16.18 8.25 -13.93
N SER A 254 15.78 9.09 -12.97
CA SER A 254 15.14 8.66 -11.75
C SER A 254 13.75 8.06 -12.04
N LEU A 255 12.98 8.69 -12.94
CA LEU A 255 11.69 8.16 -13.40
C LEU A 255 11.88 6.80 -14.07
N PHE A 256 12.78 6.70 -15.05
CA PHE A 256 13.05 5.45 -15.74
C PHE A 256 13.52 4.34 -14.80
N GLY A 257 14.54 4.64 -13.97
CA GLY A 257 15.11 3.67 -13.03
C GLY A 257 14.08 3.17 -12.01
N GLY A 258 13.25 4.07 -11.49
CA GLY A 258 12.16 3.72 -10.58
C GLY A 258 11.12 2.80 -11.25
N LEU A 259 10.72 3.10 -12.50
CA LEU A 259 9.76 2.27 -13.26
C LEU A 259 10.33 0.89 -13.60
N VAL A 260 11.61 0.82 -13.99
CA VAL A 260 12.28 -0.47 -14.25
C VAL A 260 12.36 -1.30 -12.98
N ALA A 261 12.82 -0.71 -11.88
CA ALA A 261 12.89 -1.40 -10.59
C ALA A 261 11.50 -1.93 -10.15
N GLN A 262 10.47 -1.09 -10.27
CA GLN A 262 9.10 -1.48 -9.97
C GLN A 262 8.62 -2.64 -10.85
N ALA A 263 8.83 -2.56 -12.17
CA ALA A 263 8.41 -3.60 -13.11
C ALA A 263 9.10 -4.95 -12.83
N VAL A 264 10.40 -4.92 -12.55
CA VAL A 264 11.18 -6.12 -12.19
C VAL A 264 10.68 -6.73 -10.89
N LEU A 265 10.50 -5.91 -9.84
CA LEU A 265 10.03 -6.39 -8.54
C LEU A 265 8.62 -6.96 -8.62
N VAL A 266 7.71 -6.30 -9.33
CA VAL A 266 6.35 -6.81 -9.57
C VAL A 266 6.38 -8.11 -10.37
N ALA A 267 7.22 -8.22 -11.40
CA ALA A 267 7.38 -9.47 -12.16
C ALA A 267 7.87 -10.62 -11.27
N ILE A 268 8.84 -10.36 -10.39
CA ILE A 268 9.32 -11.36 -9.43
C ILE A 268 8.17 -11.75 -8.48
N GLU A 269 7.42 -10.79 -7.95
CA GLU A 269 6.33 -11.03 -7.01
C GLU A 269 5.24 -11.93 -7.62
N VAL A 270 4.76 -11.60 -8.82
CA VAL A 270 3.65 -12.34 -9.45
C VAL A 270 4.06 -13.71 -10.02
N THR A 271 5.37 -13.94 -10.20
CA THR A 271 5.92 -15.23 -10.66
C THR A 271 6.42 -16.10 -9.51
N SER A 272 6.53 -15.53 -8.31
CA SER A 272 6.95 -16.28 -7.12
C SER A 272 5.81 -17.18 -6.64
N HIS A 273 6.16 -18.41 -6.27
CA HIS A 273 5.22 -19.35 -5.66
C HIS A 273 5.01 -18.96 -4.19
N GLY A 274 3.77 -18.99 -3.76
CA GLY A 274 3.39 -18.64 -2.40
C GLY A 274 2.38 -19.63 -1.80
N SER A 275 1.68 -19.19 -0.77
CA SER A 275 0.54 -19.95 -0.24
C SER A 275 -0.62 -19.97 -1.25
N VAL A 276 -1.55 -20.89 -1.07
CA VAL A 276 -2.79 -20.95 -1.89
C VAL A 276 -3.51 -19.60 -1.90
N SER A 277 -3.51 -18.89 -0.78
CA SER A 277 -4.11 -17.54 -0.68
C SER A 277 -3.40 -16.52 -1.58
N VAL A 278 -2.06 -16.56 -1.66
CA VAL A 278 -1.27 -15.71 -2.58
C VAL A 278 -1.60 -16.04 -4.03
N GLU A 279 -1.64 -17.33 -4.39
CA GLU A 279 -1.98 -17.75 -5.75
C GLU A 279 -3.40 -17.31 -6.16
N MET A 280 -4.37 -17.45 -5.26
CA MET A 280 -5.74 -17.00 -5.49
C MET A 280 -5.81 -15.47 -5.65
N ALA A 281 -5.14 -14.70 -4.80
CA ALA A 281 -5.10 -13.25 -4.86
C ALA A 281 -4.40 -12.76 -6.15
N THR A 282 -3.29 -13.37 -6.51
CA THR A 282 -2.56 -13.09 -7.76
C THR A 282 -3.41 -13.45 -8.98
N ALA A 283 -4.12 -14.58 -8.95
CA ALA A 283 -5.05 -14.95 -10.03
C ALA A 283 -6.21 -13.95 -10.15
N ALA A 284 -6.78 -13.47 -9.02
CA ALA A 284 -7.81 -12.43 -9.03
C ALA A 284 -7.30 -11.11 -9.62
N MET A 285 -6.03 -10.78 -9.36
CA MET A 285 -5.36 -9.59 -9.87
C MET A 285 -5.04 -9.71 -11.37
N MET A 286 -4.46 -10.85 -11.83
CA MET A 286 -3.96 -10.99 -13.18
C MET A 286 -5.02 -11.46 -14.19
N ARG A 287 -5.95 -12.32 -13.77
CA ARG A 287 -6.92 -13.01 -14.64
C ARG A 287 -8.37 -12.80 -14.21
N GLY A 288 -8.61 -12.39 -12.96
CA GLY A 288 -9.93 -12.25 -12.37
C GLY A 288 -10.50 -10.83 -12.47
N GLU A 289 -11.21 -10.42 -11.42
CA GLU A 289 -11.97 -9.18 -11.35
C GLU A 289 -11.11 -7.91 -11.53
N TYR A 290 -9.84 -7.95 -11.05
CA TYR A 290 -8.97 -6.77 -11.06
C TYR A 290 -8.03 -6.71 -12.25
N ARG A 291 -8.14 -7.64 -13.21
CA ARG A 291 -7.22 -7.78 -14.36
C ARG A 291 -7.04 -6.50 -15.19
N GLY A 292 -8.11 -5.75 -15.41
CA GLY A 292 -8.03 -4.53 -16.22
C GLY A 292 -7.17 -3.45 -15.56
N ARG A 293 -7.29 -3.28 -14.24
CA ARG A 293 -6.48 -2.33 -13.46
C ARG A 293 -5.03 -2.78 -13.36
N PHE A 294 -4.81 -4.06 -13.09
CA PHE A 294 -3.47 -4.64 -13.01
C PHE A 294 -2.73 -4.47 -14.33
N TRP A 295 -3.31 -4.92 -15.43
CA TRP A 295 -2.64 -4.84 -16.73
C TRP A 295 -2.49 -3.41 -17.24
N PHE A 296 -3.43 -2.51 -16.96
CA PHE A 296 -3.24 -1.08 -17.23
C PHE A 296 -2.03 -0.53 -16.44
N GLY A 297 -1.94 -0.85 -15.16
CA GLY A 297 -0.79 -0.47 -14.31
C GLY A 297 0.53 -0.98 -14.87
N VAL A 298 0.59 -2.25 -15.27
CA VAL A 298 1.82 -2.87 -15.78
C VAL A 298 2.14 -2.38 -17.19
N THR A 299 1.19 -2.49 -18.14
CA THR A 299 1.50 -2.23 -19.57
C THR A 299 1.63 -0.74 -19.88
N VAL A 300 0.75 0.09 -19.34
CA VAL A 300 0.78 1.54 -19.59
C VAL A 300 1.64 2.25 -18.56
N GLY A 301 1.41 1.96 -17.26
CA GLY A 301 2.05 2.67 -16.16
C GLY A 301 3.51 2.31 -15.93
N MET A 302 3.90 1.05 -16.10
CA MET A 302 5.29 0.64 -15.88
C MET A 302 6.05 0.53 -17.20
N VAL A 303 5.60 -0.34 -18.11
CA VAL A 303 6.33 -0.64 -19.36
C VAL A 303 6.23 0.53 -20.34
N GLY A 304 5.03 0.99 -20.67
CA GLY A 304 4.82 2.09 -21.63
C GLY A 304 5.44 3.39 -21.15
N ALA A 305 5.17 3.80 -19.90
CA ALA A 305 5.79 4.97 -19.31
C ALA A 305 7.31 4.82 -19.18
N GLY A 306 7.80 3.61 -18.87
CA GLY A 306 9.26 3.32 -18.80
C GLY A 306 9.95 3.48 -20.15
N VAL A 307 9.35 2.98 -21.24
CA VAL A 307 9.88 3.16 -22.60
C VAL A 307 9.92 4.65 -22.98
N LEU A 308 8.84 5.39 -22.69
CA LEU A 308 8.78 6.82 -22.95
C LEU A 308 9.81 7.59 -22.10
N ALA A 309 9.96 7.23 -20.83
CA ALA A 309 10.95 7.84 -19.92
C ALA A 309 12.39 7.59 -20.41
N LEU A 310 12.70 6.37 -20.91
CA LEU A 310 13.98 6.04 -21.50
C LEU A 310 14.28 6.90 -22.73
N ILE A 311 13.30 7.00 -23.65
CA ILE A 311 13.46 7.84 -24.87
C ILE A 311 13.63 9.31 -24.49
N ALA A 312 12.82 9.77 -23.52
CA ALA A 312 12.91 11.14 -23.00
C ALA A 312 14.28 11.44 -22.41
N ALA A 313 14.80 10.54 -21.56
CA ALA A 313 16.13 10.68 -20.95
C ALA A 313 17.25 10.64 -21.99
N ALA A 314 17.17 9.74 -22.98
CA ALA A 314 18.17 9.64 -24.04
C ALA A 314 18.20 10.87 -24.97
N GLN A 315 17.08 11.56 -25.14
CA GLN A 315 16.94 12.72 -26.02
C GLN A 315 16.94 14.07 -25.28
N GLY A 316 16.92 14.08 -23.95
CA GLY A 316 16.70 15.29 -23.16
C GLY A 316 15.30 15.91 -23.39
N ASN A 317 14.28 15.10 -23.73
CA ASN A 317 12.96 15.57 -24.09
C ASN A 317 12.04 15.60 -22.87
N VAL A 318 11.99 16.74 -22.20
CA VAL A 318 11.20 16.98 -20.99
C VAL A 318 9.69 16.79 -21.22
N ALA A 319 9.18 17.24 -22.38
CA ALA A 319 7.76 17.10 -22.69
C ALA A 319 7.34 15.63 -22.79
N LEU A 320 8.17 14.80 -23.42
CA LEU A 320 7.96 13.36 -23.46
C LEU A 320 8.07 12.72 -22.07
N GLY A 321 9.01 13.21 -21.25
CA GLY A 321 9.15 12.84 -19.85
C GLY A 321 7.91 13.18 -19.02
N ALA A 322 7.30 14.33 -19.24
CA ALA A 322 6.06 14.72 -18.57
C ALA A 322 4.89 13.79 -18.94
N VAL A 323 4.76 13.41 -20.21
CA VAL A 323 3.79 12.41 -20.66
C VAL A 323 4.03 11.06 -19.96
N ALA A 324 5.29 10.62 -19.92
CA ALA A 324 5.68 9.39 -19.21
C ALA A 324 5.29 9.47 -17.72
N GLY A 325 5.54 10.61 -17.07
CA GLY A 325 5.16 10.87 -15.68
C GLY A 325 3.66 10.76 -15.41
N VAL A 326 2.84 11.35 -16.28
CA VAL A 326 1.36 11.24 -16.17
C VAL A 326 0.90 9.78 -16.30
N LEU A 327 1.43 9.05 -17.30
CA LEU A 327 1.09 7.64 -17.49
C LEU A 327 1.57 6.78 -16.31
N ALA A 328 2.75 7.06 -15.78
CA ALA A 328 3.29 6.37 -14.60
C ALA A 328 2.38 6.55 -13.37
N LEU A 329 1.94 7.78 -13.07
CA LEU A 329 1.05 8.05 -11.94
C LEU A 329 -0.33 7.43 -12.12
N ALA A 330 -0.91 7.52 -13.32
CA ALA A 330 -2.20 6.89 -13.62
C ALA A 330 -2.12 5.36 -13.49
N GLY A 331 -1.05 4.77 -14.01
CA GLY A 331 -0.79 3.33 -13.92
C GLY A 331 -0.51 2.87 -12.48
N LEU A 332 0.23 3.65 -11.71
CA LEU A 332 0.47 3.38 -10.29
C LEU A 332 -0.85 3.33 -9.51
N GLY A 333 -1.74 4.31 -9.73
CA GLY A 333 -3.06 4.31 -9.09
C GLY A 333 -3.90 3.08 -9.42
N ALA A 334 -3.86 2.63 -10.66
CA ALA A 334 -4.57 1.43 -11.09
C ALA A 334 -3.97 0.14 -10.48
N TYR A 335 -2.64 0.05 -10.47
CA TYR A 335 -1.93 -1.08 -9.85
C TYR A 335 -2.22 -1.19 -8.36
N GLU A 336 -2.10 -0.07 -7.63
CA GLU A 336 -2.36 -0.04 -6.18
C GLU A 336 -3.81 -0.42 -5.85
N ASP A 337 -4.79 0.04 -6.65
CA ASP A 337 -6.19 -0.35 -6.43
C ASP A 337 -6.42 -1.85 -6.70
N ALA A 338 -5.76 -2.42 -7.71
CA ALA A 338 -5.80 -3.86 -7.97
C ALA A 338 -5.15 -4.65 -6.81
N PHE A 339 -3.98 -4.24 -6.35
CA PHE A 339 -3.22 -4.91 -5.31
C PHE A 339 -3.95 -4.89 -3.96
N VAL A 340 -4.41 -3.71 -3.53
CA VAL A 340 -5.14 -3.55 -2.25
C VAL A 340 -6.43 -4.37 -2.25
N ARG A 341 -7.17 -4.40 -3.35
CA ARG A 341 -8.41 -5.17 -3.43
C ARG A 341 -8.17 -6.66 -3.52
N ALA A 342 -7.20 -7.09 -4.33
CA ALA A 342 -6.87 -8.51 -4.50
C ALA A 342 -6.47 -9.15 -3.17
N GLY A 343 -5.66 -8.48 -2.35
CA GLY A 343 -5.26 -8.96 -1.03
C GLY A 343 -6.41 -9.13 -0.04
N GLN A 344 -7.57 -8.49 -0.28
CA GLN A 344 -8.77 -8.63 0.55
C GLN A 344 -9.84 -9.55 -0.03
N SER A 345 -9.73 -9.90 -1.31
CA SER A 345 -10.75 -10.68 -2.03
C SER A 345 -10.71 -12.17 -1.72
N VAL A 346 -9.62 -12.64 -1.14
CA VAL A 346 -9.43 -14.05 -0.79
C VAL A 346 -9.73 -14.30 0.69
N PRO A 347 -10.12 -15.54 1.07
CA PRO A 347 -10.30 -15.92 2.46
C PRO A 347 -9.06 -15.63 3.30
N LEU A 348 -9.26 -15.40 4.60
CA LEU A 348 -8.15 -15.29 5.56
C LEU A 348 -7.43 -16.62 5.67
N SER A 349 -6.12 -16.58 5.71
CA SER A 349 -5.26 -17.76 5.88
C SER A 349 -4.87 -17.99 7.32
#